data_72bac5a542233e512cd17a181aab5633
#
_entry.id   72bac5a542233e512cd17a181aab5633
#
_cell.length_a   1.000
_cell.length_b   1.000
_cell.length_c   1.000
_cell.angle_alpha   90.00
_cell.angle_beta   90.00
_cell.angle_gamma   90.00
#
_symmetry.space_group_name_H-M   'P 1'
#
loop_
_entity.id
_entity.type
_entity.pdbx_description
1 polymer ?
#
loop_
_entity_poly.entity_id
_entity_poly.type
_entity_poly.pdbx_seq_one_letter_code
_entity_poly.pdbx_strand_id
1 'polypeptide(L)'
;MFTKQKEGNYMNIVDKRVLKKIKQYGKISQRQLSEVCGFSLGKVNQSIQFLQKQEYMDEEWNLTEKSLKLIDLYKPKKAIILAAGLGMRMVPINTEVPKALLTVKGETLIERLIHQLHEVNVYDITVVVGFMKEEFEFLIDEYNVKLVCNMDYAKKNNLHSLAKVGSDLINTYIIPCDIWCETNPFNACELYSWYMVKNQETDNTSVRLNKKYELVKTKLN
;
A
#
# COMPACT_ATOMS: atom_id res chain seq x y z
N MET A 1 4.10 -26.59 -9.88
CA MET A 1 3.29 -26.94 -11.05
C MET A 1 2.10 -25.98 -11.09
N PHE A 2 2.24 -24.84 -11.79
CA PHE A 2 1.16 -23.86 -11.89
C PHE A 2 0.22 -24.31 -12.99
N THR A 3 -0.95 -24.77 -12.63
CA THR A 3 -2.03 -25.11 -13.55
C THR A 3 -2.46 -23.85 -14.32
N LYS A 4 -2.32 -23.88 -15.65
CA LYS A 4 -2.99 -22.96 -16.58
C LYS A 4 -4.49 -23.03 -16.32
N GLN A 5 -5.02 -22.08 -15.54
CA GLN A 5 -6.46 -21.91 -15.42
C GLN A 5 -6.98 -21.18 -16.67
N LYS A 6 -8.12 -21.64 -17.16
CA LYS A 6 -8.80 -21.25 -18.39
C LYS A 6 -8.87 -19.73 -18.54
N GLU A 7 -8.33 -19.20 -19.64
CA GLU A 7 -8.56 -17.84 -20.14
C GLU A 7 -10.06 -17.67 -20.41
N GLY A 8 -10.72 -16.84 -19.63
CA GLY A 8 -12.12 -16.51 -19.93
C GLY A 8 -12.85 -15.58 -18.97
N ASN A 9 -12.53 -15.55 -17.70
CA ASN A 9 -13.36 -14.84 -16.70
C ASN A 9 -12.59 -14.11 -15.60
N TYR A 10 -11.32 -13.81 -15.76
CA TYR A 10 -10.55 -13.11 -14.73
C TYR A 10 -10.48 -11.62 -14.99
N MET A 11 -10.89 -10.86 -13.98
CA MET A 11 -10.73 -9.41 -13.90
C MET A 11 -9.26 -9.03 -14.05
N ASN A 12 -8.91 -8.27 -15.08
CA ASN A 12 -7.56 -7.78 -15.31
C ASN A 12 -7.28 -6.53 -14.47
N ILE A 13 -6.05 -6.00 -14.54
CA ILE A 13 -5.64 -4.82 -13.74
C ILE A 13 -6.44 -3.56 -14.09
N VAL A 14 -6.89 -3.39 -15.36
CA VAL A 14 -7.71 -2.25 -15.77
C VAL A 14 -9.08 -2.35 -15.12
N ASP A 15 -9.70 -3.54 -15.16
CA ASP A 15 -11.03 -3.80 -14.58
C ASP A 15 -11.01 -3.56 -13.06
N LYS A 16 -9.98 -4.04 -12.36
CA LYS A 16 -9.80 -3.83 -10.92
C LYS A 16 -9.64 -2.35 -10.59
N ARG A 17 -8.89 -1.59 -11.39
CA ARG A 17 -8.70 -0.16 -11.18
C ARG A 17 -9.97 0.63 -11.47
N VAL A 18 -10.68 0.29 -12.54
CA VAL A 18 -11.99 0.89 -12.87
C VAL A 18 -12.99 0.63 -11.74
N LEU A 19 -13.13 -0.63 -11.29
CA LEU A 19 -14.01 -1.00 -10.18
C LEU A 19 -13.67 -0.25 -8.88
N LYS A 20 -12.36 -0.16 -8.54
CA LYS A 20 -11.88 0.60 -7.38
C LYS A 20 -12.28 2.08 -7.47
N LYS A 21 -12.14 2.70 -8.66
CA LYS A 21 -12.48 4.10 -8.87
C LYS A 21 -14.00 4.35 -8.85
N ILE A 22 -14.79 3.44 -9.39
CA ILE A 22 -16.26 3.49 -9.28
C ILE A 22 -16.68 3.36 -7.81
N LYS A 23 -16.06 2.49 -7.02
CA LYS A 23 -16.31 2.40 -5.56
C LYS A 23 -15.99 3.70 -4.85
N GLN A 24 -14.92 4.40 -5.27
CA GLN A 24 -14.45 5.63 -4.63
C GLN A 24 -15.29 6.86 -4.99
N TYR A 25 -15.66 7.01 -6.25
CA TYR A 25 -16.26 8.24 -6.79
C TYR A 25 -17.74 8.09 -7.19
N GLY A 26 -18.28 6.87 -7.17
CA GLY A 26 -19.60 6.60 -7.76
C GLY A 26 -19.59 6.72 -9.28
N LYS A 27 -20.78 6.99 -9.83
CA LYS A 27 -20.97 7.21 -11.28
C LYS A 27 -20.43 8.59 -11.68
N ILE A 28 -19.36 8.62 -12.44
CA ILE A 28 -18.77 9.81 -13.05
C ILE A 28 -18.75 9.62 -14.58
N SER A 29 -18.45 10.67 -15.36
CA SER A 29 -18.34 10.50 -16.80
C SER A 29 -17.19 9.55 -17.17
N GLN A 30 -17.32 8.81 -18.26
CA GLN A 30 -16.29 7.90 -18.73
C GLN A 30 -14.96 8.62 -19.00
N ARG A 31 -15.00 9.91 -19.36
CA ARG A 31 -13.82 10.74 -19.57
C ARG A 31 -13.11 11.03 -18.25
N GLN A 32 -13.84 11.43 -17.22
CA GLN A 32 -13.30 11.62 -15.88
C GLN A 32 -12.75 10.30 -15.32
N LEU A 33 -13.48 9.18 -15.53
CA LEU A 33 -13.01 7.87 -15.12
C LEU A 33 -11.70 7.46 -15.83
N SER A 34 -11.56 7.80 -17.12
CA SER A 34 -10.33 7.62 -17.90
C SER A 34 -9.16 8.39 -17.28
N GLU A 35 -9.37 9.64 -16.91
CA GLU A 35 -8.38 10.51 -16.29
C GLU A 35 -7.92 9.97 -14.91
N VAL A 36 -8.87 9.67 -14.01
CA VAL A 36 -8.52 9.17 -12.65
C VAL A 36 -7.98 7.75 -12.64
N CYS A 37 -8.28 6.94 -13.67
CA CYS A 37 -7.71 5.61 -13.84
C CYS A 37 -6.34 5.64 -14.53
N GLY A 38 -6.00 6.70 -15.26
CA GLY A 38 -4.79 6.79 -16.08
C GLY A 38 -4.79 5.83 -17.28
N PHE A 39 -5.97 5.49 -17.83
CA PHE A 39 -6.12 4.64 -19.00
C PHE A 39 -6.87 5.36 -20.11
N SER A 40 -6.67 4.91 -21.36
CA SER A 40 -7.44 5.45 -22.49
C SER A 40 -8.93 5.19 -22.35
N LEU A 41 -9.77 6.09 -22.90
CA LEU A 41 -11.22 5.98 -22.88
C LEU A 41 -11.72 4.63 -23.42
N GLY A 42 -11.09 4.11 -24.49
CA GLY A 42 -11.45 2.81 -25.06
C GLY A 42 -11.21 1.65 -24.09
N LYS A 43 -10.10 1.66 -23.33
CA LYS A 43 -9.85 0.64 -22.30
C LYS A 43 -10.84 0.72 -21.14
N VAL A 44 -11.19 1.95 -20.73
CA VAL A 44 -12.18 2.14 -19.68
C VAL A 44 -13.55 1.65 -20.12
N ASN A 45 -13.96 1.96 -21.37
CA ASN A 45 -15.24 1.47 -21.90
C ASN A 45 -15.29 -0.07 -22.00
N GLN A 46 -14.23 -0.70 -22.46
CA GLN A 46 -14.15 -2.17 -22.48
C GLN A 46 -14.26 -2.76 -21.07
N SER A 47 -13.62 -2.12 -20.09
CA SER A 47 -13.69 -2.53 -18.70
C SER A 47 -15.09 -2.36 -18.11
N ILE A 48 -15.78 -1.24 -18.39
CA ILE A 48 -17.16 -1.03 -17.97
C ILE A 48 -18.06 -2.13 -18.52
N GLN A 49 -18.00 -2.39 -19.84
CA GLN A 49 -18.78 -3.46 -20.47
C GLN A 49 -18.47 -4.85 -19.86
N PHE A 50 -17.19 -5.13 -19.57
CA PHE A 50 -16.81 -6.37 -18.91
C PHE A 50 -17.41 -6.46 -17.50
N LEU A 51 -17.30 -5.40 -16.69
CA LEU A 51 -17.80 -5.39 -15.32
C LEU A 51 -19.34 -5.53 -15.27
N GLN A 52 -20.07 -4.92 -16.20
CA GLN A 52 -21.52 -5.09 -16.34
C GLN A 52 -21.87 -6.51 -16.79
N LYS A 53 -21.25 -7.01 -17.84
CA LYS A 53 -21.47 -8.37 -18.36
C LYS A 53 -21.18 -9.46 -17.33
N GLN A 54 -20.20 -9.21 -16.46
CA GLN A 54 -19.83 -10.14 -15.39
C GLN A 54 -20.59 -9.87 -14.08
N GLU A 55 -21.62 -9.00 -14.11
CA GLU A 55 -22.47 -8.68 -12.96
C GLU A 55 -21.70 -8.14 -11.74
N TYR A 56 -20.61 -7.41 -11.94
CA TYR A 56 -19.93 -6.65 -10.89
C TYR A 56 -20.57 -5.30 -10.64
N MET A 57 -21.28 -4.75 -11.63
CA MET A 57 -22.11 -3.54 -11.50
C MET A 57 -23.31 -3.62 -12.44
N ASP A 58 -24.37 -2.87 -12.13
CA ASP A 58 -25.53 -2.72 -12.98
C ASP A 58 -25.34 -1.65 -14.08
N GLU A 59 -26.39 -1.35 -14.86
CA GLU A 59 -26.38 -0.35 -15.93
C GLU A 59 -26.23 1.07 -15.40
N GLU A 60 -26.67 1.32 -14.18
CA GLU A 60 -26.53 2.60 -13.47
C GLU A 60 -25.20 2.74 -12.75
N TRP A 61 -24.31 1.72 -12.84
CA TRP A 61 -23.00 1.63 -12.17
C TRP A 61 -23.10 1.43 -10.66
N ASN A 62 -24.21 0.97 -10.14
CA ASN A 62 -24.26 0.52 -8.75
C ASN A 62 -23.50 -0.80 -8.61
N LEU A 63 -22.75 -0.90 -7.53
CA LEU A 63 -22.00 -2.11 -7.24
C LEU A 63 -22.92 -3.22 -6.77
N THR A 64 -22.80 -4.40 -7.35
CA THR A 64 -23.57 -5.58 -6.96
C THR A 64 -23.00 -6.24 -5.71
N GLU A 65 -23.76 -7.14 -5.11
CA GLU A 65 -23.30 -7.96 -3.97
C GLU A 65 -22.02 -8.74 -4.31
N LYS A 66 -21.87 -9.21 -5.54
CA LYS A 66 -20.69 -9.89 -6.05
C LYS A 66 -19.45 -9.01 -5.97
N SER A 67 -19.54 -7.74 -6.37
CA SER A 67 -18.42 -6.80 -6.29
C SER A 67 -18.12 -6.40 -4.85
N LEU A 68 -19.13 -6.24 -4.00
CA LEU A 68 -18.95 -5.91 -2.59
C LEU A 68 -18.23 -7.04 -1.83
N LYS A 69 -18.59 -8.30 -2.09
CA LYS A 69 -17.89 -9.48 -1.55
C LYS A 69 -16.44 -9.54 -2.02
N LEU A 70 -16.18 -9.24 -3.31
CA LEU A 70 -14.83 -9.18 -3.85
C LEU A 70 -14.00 -8.08 -3.16
N ILE A 71 -14.56 -6.89 -3.00
CA ILE A 71 -13.91 -5.76 -2.33
C ILE A 71 -13.57 -6.12 -0.88
N ASP A 72 -14.49 -6.73 -0.15
CA ASP A 72 -14.26 -7.13 1.23
C ASP A 72 -13.18 -8.21 1.36
N LEU A 73 -13.14 -9.15 0.41
CA LEU A 73 -12.10 -10.19 0.36
C LEU A 73 -10.69 -9.60 0.22
N TYR A 74 -10.54 -8.51 -0.54
CA TYR A 74 -9.24 -7.85 -0.79
C TYR A 74 -9.01 -6.60 0.08
N LYS A 75 -9.92 -6.30 1.01
CA LYS A 75 -9.76 -5.17 1.92
C LYS A 75 -8.48 -5.32 2.75
N PRO A 76 -7.63 -4.28 2.83
CA PRO A 76 -6.49 -4.28 3.73
C PRO A 76 -6.96 -4.44 5.18
N LYS A 77 -6.34 -5.36 5.91
CA LYS A 77 -6.71 -5.68 7.31
C LYS A 77 -5.60 -5.38 8.29
N LYS A 78 -4.36 -5.35 7.80
CA LYS A 78 -3.15 -5.24 8.60
C LYS A 78 -2.19 -4.22 8.01
N ALA A 79 -1.32 -3.67 8.85
CA ALA A 79 -0.17 -2.89 8.41
C ALA A 79 1.09 -3.30 9.19
N ILE A 80 2.22 -3.29 8.52
CA ILE A 80 3.54 -3.51 9.11
C ILE A 80 4.38 -2.28 8.80
N ILE A 81 4.78 -1.55 9.84
CA ILE A 81 5.65 -0.39 9.73
C ILE A 81 7.08 -0.82 10.08
N LEU A 82 8.02 -0.64 9.15
CA LEU A 82 9.40 -1.04 9.32
C LEU A 82 10.22 0.14 9.88
N ALA A 83 10.44 0.14 11.19
CA ALA A 83 11.09 1.21 11.94
C ALA A 83 12.39 0.77 12.65
N ALA A 84 12.94 -0.40 12.33
CA ALA A 84 14.10 -0.96 13.02
C ALA A 84 15.45 -0.30 12.65
N GLY A 85 15.53 0.44 11.53
CA GLY A 85 16.80 0.90 10.94
C GLY A 85 17.50 2.00 11.73
N LEU A 86 18.85 1.96 11.75
CA LEU A 86 19.72 2.99 12.37
C LEU A 86 19.63 4.37 11.70
N GLY A 87 19.17 4.46 10.45
CA GLY A 87 19.10 5.74 9.72
C GLY A 87 20.46 6.41 9.46
N MET A 88 21.55 5.67 9.36
CA MET A 88 22.95 6.16 9.25
C MET A 88 23.18 7.32 8.30
N ARG A 89 22.36 7.46 7.26
CA ARG A 89 22.45 8.55 6.30
C ARG A 89 22.00 9.92 6.85
N MET A 90 21.39 9.96 8.03
CA MET A 90 20.89 11.19 8.67
C MET A 90 21.70 11.60 9.90
N VAL A 91 22.84 10.96 10.15
CA VAL A 91 23.78 11.39 11.20
C VAL A 91 24.24 12.82 10.91
N PRO A 92 24.22 13.77 11.90
CA PRO A 92 24.03 13.53 13.35
C PRO A 92 22.54 13.63 13.80
N ILE A 93 21.59 13.97 12.96
CA ILE A 93 20.20 14.28 13.37
C ILE A 93 19.52 13.12 14.10
N ASN A 94 19.81 11.89 13.72
CA ASN A 94 19.17 10.70 14.27
C ASN A 94 19.97 9.97 15.33
N THR A 95 21.00 10.60 15.91
CA THR A 95 21.78 10.01 17.03
C THR A 95 21.00 10.03 18.33
N GLU A 96 20.10 10.98 18.50
CA GLU A 96 19.31 11.19 19.72
C GLU A 96 17.84 10.76 19.59
N VAL A 97 17.32 10.67 18.37
CA VAL A 97 15.91 10.34 18.10
C VAL A 97 15.82 9.36 16.92
N PRO A 98 15.06 8.25 17.05
CA PRO A 98 14.78 7.35 15.94
C PRO A 98 14.16 8.09 14.76
N LYS A 99 14.53 7.71 13.54
CA LYS A 99 14.04 8.36 12.32
C LYS A 99 12.51 8.41 12.24
N ALA A 100 11.84 7.38 12.69
CA ALA A 100 10.38 7.29 12.70
C ALA A 100 9.71 8.32 13.62
N LEU A 101 10.44 8.81 14.65
CA LEU A 101 9.97 9.78 15.63
C LEU A 101 10.36 11.22 15.27
N LEU A 102 10.98 11.46 14.12
CA LEU A 102 11.24 12.81 13.64
C LEU A 102 9.91 13.52 13.34
N THR A 103 9.81 14.76 13.83
CA THR A 103 8.61 15.58 13.69
C THR A 103 8.60 16.36 12.37
N VAL A 104 7.50 16.27 11.64
CA VAL A 104 7.22 17.05 10.44
C VAL A 104 5.86 17.71 10.60
N LYS A 105 5.78 19.02 10.47
CA LYS A 105 4.53 19.81 10.64
C LYS A 105 3.79 19.54 11.97
N GLY A 106 4.53 19.26 13.04
CA GLY A 106 3.97 19.06 14.39
C GLY A 106 3.54 17.65 14.75
N GLU A 107 3.76 16.67 13.87
CA GLU A 107 3.42 15.27 14.06
C GLU A 107 4.63 14.39 13.71
N THR A 108 4.85 13.28 14.42
CA THR A 108 5.95 12.37 14.04
C THR A 108 5.61 11.58 12.78
N LEU A 109 6.66 11.11 12.08
CA LEU A 109 6.45 10.31 10.87
C LEU A 109 5.60 9.08 11.12
N ILE A 110 5.81 8.41 12.26
CA ILE A 110 5.10 7.17 12.58
C ILE A 110 3.65 7.42 13.00
N GLU A 111 3.38 8.46 13.80
CA GLU A 111 2.02 8.84 14.18
C GLU A 111 1.21 9.22 12.95
N ARG A 112 1.80 9.98 12.02
CA ARG A 112 1.17 10.31 10.74
C ARG A 112 0.75 9.07 9.97
N LEU A 113 1.61 8.05 9.88
CA LEU A 113 1.29 6.79 9.21
C LEU A 113 0.16 6.04 9.91
N ILE A 114 0.18 6.00 11.25
CA ILE A 114 -0.85 5.34 12.05
C ILE A 114 -2.20 6.04 11.87
N HIS A 115 -2.24 7.37 11.95
CA HIS A 115 -3.47 8.14 11.74
C HIS A 115 -4.05 7.88 10.33
N GLN A 116 -3.22 7.93 9.30
CA GLN A 116 -3.64 7.65 7.92
C GLN A 116 -4.16 6.21 7.72
N LEU A 117 -3.59 5.23 8.43
CA LEU A 117 -4.10 3.87 8.44
C LEU A 117 -5.46 3.76 9.15
N HIS A 118 -5.62 4.44 10.28
CA HIS A 118 -6.89 4.49 11.01
C HIS A 118 -8.01 5.12 10.18
N GLU A 119 -7.73 6.18 9.40
CA GLU A 119 -8.69 6.82 8.48
C GLU A 119 -9.28 5.83 7.46
N VAL A 120 -8.55 4.76 7.12
CA VAL A 120 -9.02 3.71 6.19
C VAL A 120 -9.41 2.41 6.90
N ASN A 121 -9.62 2.48 8.22
CA ASN A 121 -10.04 1.37 9.09
C ASN A 121 -9.04 0.21 9.14
N VAL A 122 -7.75 0.49 9.14
CA VAL A 122 -6.67 -0.47 9.39
C VAL A 122 -6.12 -0.22 10.79
N TYR A 123 -6.49 -1.06 11.76
CA TYR A 123 -6.13 -0.95 13.18
C TYR A 123 -5.18 -2.05 13.66
N ASP A 124 -5.08 -3.18 12.95
CA ASP A 124 -4.10 -4.23 13.26
C ASP A 124 -2.72 -3.82 12.71
N ILE A 125 -2.01 -3.00 13.49
CA ILE A 125 -0.74 -2.41 13.11
C ILE A 125 0.38 -3.05 13.90
N THR A 126 1.40 -3.55 13.21
CA THR A 126 2.65 -4.04 13.80
C THR A 126 3.79 -3.10 13.44
N VAL A 127 4.52 -2.61 14.41
CA VAL A 127 5.71 -1.79 14.22
C VAL A 127 6.94 -2.64 14.51
N VAL A 128 7.81 -2.82 13.52
CA VAL A 128 9.08 -3.51 13.71
C VAL A 128 10.13 -2.50 14.15
N VAL A 129 10.58 -2.62 15.39
CA VAL A 129 11.53 -1.72 16.04
C VAL A 129 12.90 -2.38 16.23
N GLY A 130 13.93 -1.59 16.44
CA GLY A 130 15.30 -2.08 16.67
C GLY A 130 16.14 -1.06 17.42
N PHE A 131 16.67 -0.08 16.71
CA PHE A 131 17.41 1.04 17.32
C PHE A 131 16.49 1.86 18.22
N MET A 132 16.92 2.08 19.49
CA MET A 132 16.16 2.83 20.50
C MET A 132 14.71 2.36 20.62
N LYS A 133 14.49 1.05 20.67
CA LYS A 133 13.16 0.43 20.68
C LYS A 133 12.25 0.91 21.81
N GLU A 134 12.84 1.31 22.94
CA GLU A 134 12.16 1.82 24.15
C GLU A 134 11.39 3.10 23.84
N GLU A 135 11.87 3.93 22.93
CA GLU A 135 11.21 5.18 22.51
C GLU A 135 9.88 4.96 21.78
N PHE A 136 9.57 3.71 21.40
CA PHE A 136 8.33 3.35 20.70
C PHE A 136 7.25 2.76 21.64
N GLU A 137 7.53 2.56 22.93
CA GLU A 137 6.59 1.87 23.83
C GLU A 137 5.27 2.61 24.00
N PHE A 138 5.28 3.96 23.94
CA PHE A 138 4.07 4.78 24.00
C PHE A 138 3.05 4.42 22.89
N LEU A 139 3.50 3.92 21.75
CA LEU A 139 2.61 3.53 20.65
C LEU A 139 1.67 2.37 21.03
N ILE A 140 2.06 1.54 22.02
CA ILE A 140 1.21 0.45 22.51
C ILE A 140 0.01 1.05 23.22
N ASP A 141 0.25 1.99 24.13
CA ASP A 141 -0.78 2.57 25.00
C ASP A 141 -1.67 3.54 24.22
N GLU A 142 -1.08 4.38 23.36
CA GLU A 142 -1.82 5.43 22.65
C GLU A 142 -2.54 4.95 21.39
N TYR A 143 -1.96 3.98 20.67
CA TYR A 143 -2.46 3.55 19.35
C TYR A 143 -2.81 2.07 19.28
N ASN A 144 -2.64 1.31 20.37
CA ASN A 144 -2.89 -0.14 20.43
C ASN A 144 -2.14 -0.93 19.35
N VAL A 145 -0.90 -0.54 19.04
CA VAL A 145 -0.06 -1.23 18.07
C VAL A 145 0.73 -2.37 18.72
N LYS A 146 1.18 -3.33 17.92
CA LYS A 146 2.08 -4.41 18.35
C LYS A 146 3.51 -4.02 18.02
N LEU A 147 4.44 -4.13 18.99
CA LEU A 147 5.86 -3.98 18.75
C LEU A 147 6.53 -5.33 18.52
N VAL A 148 7.33 -5.44 17.47
CA VAL A 148 8.17 -6.61 17.18
C VAL A 148 9.63 -6.15 17.11
N CYS A 149 10.47 -6.71 17.99
CA CYS A 149 11.86 -6.30 18.06
C CYS A 149 12.74 -7.07 17.07
N ASN A 150 13.49 -6.35 16.24
CA ASN A 150 14.55 -6.90 15.40
C ASN A 150 15.93 -6.54 15.99
N MET A 151 16.54 -7.43 16.75
CA MET A 151 17.88 -7.23 17.33
C MET A 151 19.01 -7.24 16.30
N ASP A 152 18.74 -7.74 15.09
CA ASP A 152 19.73 -7.82 13.99
C ASP A 152 19.71 -6.56 13.10
N TYR A 153 19.03 -5.49 13.51
CA TYR A 153 18.79 -4.29 12.71
C TYR A 153 20.04 -3.65 12.11
N ALA A 154 21.18 -3.73 12.84
CA ALA A 154 22.45 -3.16 12.39
C ALA A 154 23.14 -3.98 11.28
N LYS A 155 22.81 -5.27 11.14
CA LYS A 155 23.46 -6.22 10.24
C LYS A 155 22.58 -6.68 9.08
N LYS A 156 21.27 -6.50 9.19
CA LYS A 156 20.28 -7.03 8.27
C LYS A 156 19.39 -5.90 7.71
N ASN A 157 18.81 -6.15 6.55
CA ASN A 157 17.95 -5.19 5.86
C ASN A 157 16.46 -5.32 6.25
N ASN A 158 15.62 -4.49 5.64
CA ASN A 158 14.17 -4.46 5.87
C ASN A 158 13.47 -5.79 5.60
N LEU A 159 13.98 -6.62 4.67
CA LEU A 159 13.39 -7.93 4.40
C LEU A 159 13.54 -8.86 5.62
N HIS A 160 14.67 -8.78 6.33
CA HIS A 160 14.85 -9.51 7.59
C HIS A 160 13.93 -8.99 8.68
N SER A 161 13.74 -7.68 8.77
CA SER A 161 12.74 -7.08 9.69
C SER A 161 11.33 -7.59 9.39
N LEU A 162 10.95 -7.64 8.13
CA LEU A 162 9.65 -8.18 7.71
C LEU A 162 9.49 -9.66 8.07
N ALA A 163 10.54 -10.46 7.92
CA ALA A 163 10.52 -11.89 8.26
C ALA A 163 10.28 -12.17 9.76
N LYS A 164 10.57 -11.21 10.65
CA LYS A 164 10.28 -11.32 12.10
C LYS A 164 8.77 -11.29 12.40
N VAL A 165 7.96 -10.69 11.54
CA VAL A 165 6.51 -10.58 11.72
C VAL A 165 5.79 -11.86 11.28
N GLY A 166 6.42 -12.69 10.45
CA GLY A 166 5.85 -13.91 9.91
C GLY A 166 5.59 -13.87 8.41
N SER A 167 4.96 -14.90 7.88
CA SER A 167 4.74 -15.11 6.45
C SER A 167 3.34 -14.72 5.97
N ASP A 168 2.38 -14.46 6.86
CA ASP A 168 1.02 -14.06 6.49
C ASP A 168 0.95 -12.56 6.18
N LEU A 169 1.27 -12.24 4.94
CA LEU A 169 1.27 -10.88 4.40
C LEU A 169 0.06 -10.59 3.49
N ILE A 170 -0.98 -11.42 3.55
CA ILE A 170 -2.18 -11.23 2.74
C ILE A 170 -2.91 -9.96 3.21
N ASN A 171 -3.35 -9.12 2.26
CA ASN A 171 -4.07 -7.88 2.52
C ASN A 171 -3.39 -6.97 3.56
N THR A 172 -2.06 -6.86 3.45
CA THR A 172 -1.23 -6.14 4.41
C THR A 172 -0.51 -4.98 3.73
N TYR A 173 -0.56 -3.80 4.32
CA TYR A 173 0.33 -2.70 3.98
C TYR A 173 1.70 -2.93 4.60
N ILE A 174 2.77 -2.83 3.81
CA ILE A 174 4.15 -2.88 4.28
C ILE A 174 4.77 -1.53 4.00
N ILE A 175 5.16 -0.81 5.06
CA ILE A 175 5.45 0.62 5.00
C ILE A 175 6.81 0.88 5.63
N PRO A 176 7.77 1.52 4.94
CA PRO A 176 8.95 2.07 5.60
C PRO A 176 8.56 3.29 6.44
N CYS A 177 9.16 3.44 7.63
CA CYS A 177 8.82 4.51 8.57
C CYS A 177 9.29 5.91 8.14
N ASP A 178 10.03 6.03 7.06
CA ASP A 178 10.72 7.25 6.63
C ASP A 178 10.00 8.00 5.48
N ILE A 179 8.71 7.79 5.38
CA ILE A 179 7.88 8.48 4.39
C ILE A 179 6.94 9.47 5.09
N TRP A 180 6.72 10.60 4.42
CA TRP A 180 5.69 11.57 4.78
C TRP A 180 4.77 11.77 3.59
N CYS A 181 3.48 11.56 3.79
CA CYS A 181 2.45 11.84 2.79
C CYS A 181 1.49 12.89 3.34
N GLU A 182 1.36 14.03 2.65
CA GLU A 182 0.43 15.09 3.04
C GLU A 182 -1.02 14.63 2.91
N THR A 183 -1.34 13.99 1.79
CA THR A 183 -2.62 13.32 1.57
C THR A 183 -2.49 11.83 1.85
N ASN A 184 -3.54 11.24 2.43
CA ASN A 184 -3.54 9.82 2.75
C ASN A 184 -3.36 8.96 1.49
N PRO A 185 -2.26 8.17 1.37
CA PRO A 185 -2.03 7.31 0.22
C PRO A 185 -2.76 5.96 0.33
N PHE A 186 -3.25 5.62 1.51
CA PHE A 186 -3.91 4.34 1.78
C PHE A 186 -5.38 4.37 1.36
N ASN A 187 -5.97 3.20 1.16
CA ASN A 187 -7.35 3.08 0.72
C ASN A 187 -8.01 1.85 1.35
N ALA A 188 -9.27 1.98 1.73
CA ALA A 188 -10.06 0.86 2.27
C ALA A 188 -10.41 -0.20 1.22
N CYS A 189 -10.12 0.04 -0.07
CA CYS A 189 -10.37 -0.87 -1.17
C CYS A 189 -9.11 -1.04 -2.01
N GLU A 190 -8.40 -2.18 -1.84
CA GLU A 190 -7.21 -2.53 -2.61
C GLU A 190 -7.42 -3.86 -3.34
N LEU A 191 -7.75 -3.79 -4.63
CA LEU A 191 -8.05 -4.98 -5.43
C LEU A 191 -6.81 -5.61 -6.09
N TYR A 192 -5.64 -5.02 -5.91
CA TYR A 192 -4.36 -5.49 -6.46
C TYR A 192 -3.19 -4.96 -5.65
N SER A 193 -2.07 -5.67 -5.69
CA SER A 193 -0.82 -5.21 -5.08
C SER A 193 -0.25 -4.03 -5.85
N TRP A 194 0.25 -3.03 -5.12
CA TRP A 194 0.88 -1.86 -5.70
C TRP A 194 2.12 -1.46 -4.88
N TYR A 195 2.99 -0.67 -5.49
CA TYR A 195 4.18 -0.15 -4.86
C TYR A 195 4.28 1.35 -5.13
N MET A 196 4.52 2.12 -4.05
CA MET A 196 4.67 3.56 -4.16
C MET A 196 6.05 3.90 -4.70
N VAL A 197 6.10 4.75 -5.72
CA VAL A 197 7.35 5.25 -6.32
C VAL A 197 7.29 6.76 -6.45
N LYS A 198 8.45 7.41 -6.33
CA LYS A 198 8.61 8.82 -6.66
C LYS A 198 8.92 8.94 -8.15
N ASN A 199 8.20 9.81 -8.85
CA ASN A 199 8.55 10.19 -10.21
C ASN A 199 9.63 11.29 -10.18
N GLN A 200 10.87 10.90 -10.45
CA GLN A 200 12.00 11.84 -10.50
C GLN A 200 13.02 11.37 -11.54
N GLU A 201 13.73 12.32 -12.16
CA GLU A 201 14.91 12.00 -12.96
C GLU A 201 16.04 11.55 -12.04
N THR A 202 16.67 10.41 -12.37
CA THR A 202 17.78 9.84 -11.60
C THR A 202 18.65 8.95 -12.49
N ASP A 203 19.94 8.98 -12.27
CA ASP A 203 20.90 8.11 -12.94
C ASP A 203 20.86 6.66 -12.42
N ASN A 204 20.27 6.46 -11.24
CA ASN A 204 20.14 5.15 -10.57
C ASN A 204 18.67 4.81 -10.33
N THR A 205 18.07 4.05 -11.27
CA THR A 205 16.74 3.50 -11.09
C THR A 205 16.80 2.15 -10.37
N SER A 206 16.21 2.04 -9.20
CA SER A 206 16.03 0.77 -8.49
C SER A 206 14.87 -0.06 -9.05
N VAL A 207 13.95 0.57 -9.76
CA VAL A 207 12.72 -0.04 -10.27
C VAL A 207 12.55 0.27 -11.75
N ARG A 208 12.24 -0.74 -12.58
CA ARG A 208 11.83 -0.57 -13.97
C ARG A 208 10.37 -0.92 -14.12
N LEU A 209 9.63 -0.05 -14.80
CA LEU A 209 8.22 -0.24 -15.12
C LEU A 209 8.06 -0.47 -16.63
N ASN A 210 7.13 -1.35 -17.02
CA ASN A 210 6.71 -1.45 -18.41
C ASN A 210 5.66 -0.36 -18.74
N LYS A 211 5.20 -0.32 -19.99
CA LYS A 211 4.16 0.63 -20.45
C LYS A 211 2.81 0.46 -19.74
N LYS A 212 2.62 -0.62 -18.98
CA LYS A 212 1.41 -0.88 -18.18
C LYS A 212 1.59 -0.50 -16.72
N TYR A 213 2.73 0.11 -16.35
CA TYR A 213 3.12 0.40 -14.97
C TYR A 213 3.28 -0.85 -14.09
N GLU A 214 3.61 -1.99 -14.70
CA GLU A 214 3.94 -3.21 -13.98
C GLU A 214 5.44 -3.29 -13.73
N LEU A 215 5.81 -3.79 -12.57
CA LEU A 215 7.21 -3.98 -12.16
C LEU A 215 7.81 -5.12 -12.98
N VAL A 216 8.82 -4.85 -13.81
CA VAL A 216 9.47 -5.86 -14.67
C VAL A 216 10.84 -6.30 -14.19
N LYS A 217 11.57 -5.43 -13.50
CA LYS A 217 12.87 -5.74 -12.93
C LYS A 217 13.22 -4.77 -11.82
N THR A 218 13.77 -5.29 -10.72
CA THR A 218 14.49 -4.51 -9.73
C THR A 218 15.98 -4.72 -9.93
N LYS A 219 16.81 -3.68 -9.84
CA LYS A 219 18.25 -3.88 -9.67
C LYS A 219 18.47 -4.40 -8.26
N LEU A 220 18.97 -5.61 -8.15
CA LEU A 220 19.62 -6.07 -6.93
C LEU A 220 21.02 -5.45 -6.97
N ASN A 221 21.30 -4.51 -6.08
CA ASN A 221 22.67 -4.09 -5.77
C ASN A 221 23.25 -5.09 -4.78
#